data_ade65074c363508ef41fdc8b63218b99
#
_entry.id   ade65074c363508ef41fdc8b63218b99
#
_cell.length_a   1.000
_cell.length_b   1.000
_cell.length_c   1.000
_cell.angle_alpha   90.00
_cell.angle_beta   90.00
_cell.angle_gamma   90.00
#
_symmetry.space_group_name_H-M   'P 1'
#
loop_
_entity.id
_entity.type
_entity.pdbx_description
1 polymer ?
#
loop_
_entity_poly.entity_id
_entity_poly.type
_entity_poly.pdbx_seq_one_letter_code
_entity_poly.pdbx_strand_id
1 'polypeptide(L)'
;MNKFTFTFAQSATHFAMFRNFRKSAFTLAEVLITLGIIGVVAALTIPTLIGKYEIYVRQQQFKKAYSEIETALQKAQYDLGGFPKCYYGVDSDATQGFKWDECPLLFDTIANNFKTVKKCENNALANGCLPPGSYKGGEKVFVENNPDKTENDYGTGCTGFKTSNIEQLATAYVLNDGIIIFSFSYASGGKTAFAPLAAIDVNGKKGPNKWGHDVFAFSFSKENKTTGIRILPMANSCQPVEKGGKTAYDYWYLMNKGITKF
;
A
#
# COMPACT_ATOMS: atom_id res chain seq x y z
N MET A 1 -50.39 -1.41 -76.06
CA MET A 1 -51.31 -1.65 -74.95
C MET A 1 -51.36 -3.15 -74.67
N ASN A 2 -50.53 -3.66 -73.76
CA ASN A 2 -50.58 -5.06 -73.39
C ASN A 2 -50.72 -5.11 -71.83
N LYS A 3 -51.85 -5.66 -71.44
CA LYS A 3 -52.19 -5.94 -70.05
C LYS A 3 -51.47 -7.23 -69.62
N PHE A 4 -50.60 -7.15 -68.63
CA PHE A 4 -50.08 -8.35 -67.94
C PHE A 4 -50.90 -8.62 -66.69
N THR A 5 -51.64 -9.73 -66.77
CA THR A 5 -52.38 -10.29 -65.62
C THR A 5 -51.44 -11.17 -64.82
N PHE A 6 -51.13 -10.86 -63.58
CA PHE A 6 -50.40 -11.75 -62.67
C PHE A 6 -51.42 -12.57 -61.87
N THR A 7 -51.34 -13.88 -62.14
CA THR A 7 -52.09 -14.88 -61.40
C THR A 7 -51.33 -15.22 -60.07
N PHE A 8 -51.95 -15.01 -58.93
CA PHE A 8 -51.47 -15.45 -57.67
C PHE A 8 -51.71 -16.95 -57.49
N ALA A 9 -50.67 -17.75 -57.52
CA ALA A 9 -50.71 -19.14 -57.15
C ALA A 9 -50.74 -19.21 -55.60
N GLN A 10 -51.82 -19.71 -55.03
CA GLN A 10 -51.93 -20.16 -53.66
C GLN A 10 -51.04 -21.39 -53.46
N SER A 11 -50.03 -21.25 -52.65
CA SER A 11 -49.24 -22.39 -52.20
C SER A 11 -49.58 -22.71 -50.73
N ALA A 12 -49.91 -23.94 -50.54
CA ALA A 12 -50.50 -24.54 -49.35
C ALA A 12 -49.60 -24.48 -48.14
N THR A 13 -50.22 -24.18 -47.02
CA THR A 13 -50.07 -24.73 -45.68
C THR A 13 -48.83 -25.61 -45.38
N HIS A 14 -47.77 -24.98 -44.86
CA HIS A 14 -46.88 -25.71 -43.99
C HIS A 14 -47.43 -25.70 -42.57
N PHE A 15 -47.98 -26.83 -42.20
CA PHE A 15 -48.37 -27.18 -40.86
C PHE A 15 -47.12 -27.24 -39.98
N ALA A 16 -46.78 -26.16 -39.28
CA ALA A 16 -45.68 -26.14 -38.30
C ALA A 16 -46.07 -27.09 -37.16
N MET A 17 -45.42 -28.21 -37.13
CA MET A 17 -45.44 -29.14 -36.01
C MET A 17 -44.83 -28.44 -34.84
N PHE A 18 -45.67 -27.85 -33.98
CA PHE A 18 -45.26 -27.40 -32.65
C PHE A 18 -44.83 -28.61 -31.83
N ARG A 19 -43.55 -28.90 -31.85
CA ARG A 19 -42.94 -29.81 -30.89
C ARG A 19 -43.26 -29.26 -29.51
N ASN A 20 -44.13 -29.93 -28.81
CA ASN A 20 -44.38 -29.68 -27.41
C ASN A 20 -43.07 -29.93 -26.64
N PHE A 21 -42.28 -28.88 -26.45
CA PHE A 21 -41.23 -28.88 -25.44
C PHE A 21 -41.94 -29.04 -24.10
N ARG A 22 -41.91 -30.24 -23.58
CA ARG A 22 -42.28 -30.45 -22.17
C ARG A 22 -41.40 -29.52 -21.35
N LYS A 23 -41.95 -28.45 -20.87
CA LYS A 23 -41.30 -27.59 -19.88
C LYS A 23 -41.21 -28.48 -18.62
N SER A 24 -40.06 -29.12 -18.43
CA SER A 24 -39.74 -29.75 -17.16
C SER A 24 -39.65 -28.65 -16.12
N ALA A 25 -40.64 -28.52 -15.28
CA ALA A 25 -40.60 -27.65 -14.12
C ALA A 25 -39.77 -28.36 -13.05
N PHE A 26 -38.79 -27.62 -12.50
CA PHE A 26 -38.03 -28.14 -11.38
C PHE A 26 -38.93 -28.39 -10.16
N THR A 27 -38.67 -29.47 -9.46
CA THR A 27 -39.35 -29.73 -8.19
C THR A 27 -38.79 -28.78 -7.12
N LEU A 28 -39.65 -28.46 -6.14
CA LEU A 28 -39.24 -27.64 -4.98
C LEU A 28 -38.04 -28.28 -4.24
N ALA A 29 -38.02 -29.62 -4.16
CA ALA A 29 -36.94 -30.37 -3.52
C ALA A 29 -35.61 -30.22 -4.24
N GLU A 30 -35.58 -30.28 -5.59
CA GLU A 30 -34.35 -30.06 -6.41
C GLU A 30 -33.78 -28.67 -6.21
N VAL A 31 -34.64 -27.65 -6.16
CA VAL A 31 -34.21 -26.26 -5.93
C VAL A 31 -33.65 -26.08 -4.52
N LEU A 32 -34.30 -26.66 -3.51
CA LEU A 32 -33.84 -26.57 -2.12
C LEU A 32 -32.50 -27.30 -1.91
N ILE A 33 -32.31 -28.48 -2.51
CA ILE A 33 -31.05 -29.22 -2.42
C ILE A 33 -29.93 -28.50 -3.12
N THR A 34 -30.16 -27.97 -4.33
CA THR A 34 -29.14 -27.26 -5.09
C THR A 34 -28.72 -25.95 -4.40
N LEU A 35 -29.68 -25.17 -3.86
CA LEU A 35 -29.38 -23.97 -3.08
C LEU A 35 -28.64 -24.30 -1.78
N GLY A 36 -28.98 -25.41 -1.13
CA GLY A 36 -28.27 -25.88 0.07
C GLY A 36 -26.81 -26.21 -0.23
N ILE A 37 -26.53 -26.96 -1.30
CA ILE A 37 -25.18 -27.32 -1.70
C ILE A 37 -24.37 -26.06 -2.10
N ILE A 38 -24.97 -25.19 -2.92
CA ILE A 38 -24.31 -23.93 -3.33
C ILE A 38 -24.01 -23.06 -2.11
N GLY A 39 -24.95 -22.96 -1.16
CA GLY A 39 -24.76 -22.20 0.07
C GLY A 39 -23.58 -22.68 0.90
N VAL A 40 -23.47 -24.01 1.12
CA VAL A 40 -22.33 -24.57 1.87
C VAL A 40 -21.00 -24.38 1.15
N VAL A 41 -20.95 -24.65 -0.16
CA VAL A 41 -19.74 -24.44 -0.96
C VAL A 41 -19.31 -22.97 -0.94
N ALA A 42 -20.25 -22.05 -1.15
CA ALA A 42 -19.99 -20.62 -1.10
C ALA A 42 -19.48 -20.18 0.28
N ALA A 43 -20.09 -20.63 1.37
CA ALA A 43 -19.68 -20.31 2.73
C ALA A 43 -18.23 -20.72 3.05
N LEU A 44 -17.76 -21.83 2.47
CA LEU A 44 -16.39 -22.33 2.68
C LEU A 44 -15.35 -21.67 1.73
N THR A 45 -15.77 -21.29 0.51
CA THR A 45 -14.83 -20.82 -0.51
C THR A 45 -14.68 -19.30 -0.53
N ILE A 46 -15.75 -18.53 -0.29
CA ILE A 46 -15.72 -17.06 -0.38
C ILE A 46 -14.71 -16.43 0.58
N PRO A 47 -14.64 -16.78 1.88
CA PRO A 47 -13.68 -16.15 2.79
C PRO A 47 -12.23 -16.34 2.36
N THR A 48 -11.88 -17.52 1.87
CA THR A 48 -10.51 -17.81 1.39
C THR A 48 -10.17 -17.06 0.09
N LEU A 49 -11.13 -16.89 -0.79
CA LEU A 49 -10.97 -16.15 -2.03
C LEU A 49 -10.80 -14.65 -1.75
N ILE A 50 -11.61 -14.08 -0.87
CA ILE A 50 -11.53 -12.68 -0.47
C ILE A 50 -10.16 -12.39 0.12
N GLY A 51 -9.67 -13.21 1.05
CA GLY A 51 -8.34 -13.02 1.65
C GLY A 51 -7.21 -13.01 0.63
N LYS A 52 -7.22 -13.91 -0.35
CA LYS A 52 -6.22 -13.92 -1.44
C LYS A 52 -6.32 -12.69 -2.34
N TYR A 53 -7.53 -12.26 -2.64
CA TYR A 53 -7.77 -11.06 -3.46
C TYR A 53 -7.28 -9.80 -2.75
N GLU A 54 -7.54 -9.64 -1.46
CA GLU A 54 -7.05 -8.50 -0.67
C GLU A 54 -5.52 -8.44 -0.65
N ILE A 55 -4.84 -9.57 -0.46
CA ILE A 55 -3.37 -9.63 -0.51
C ILE A 55 -2.87 -9.16 -1.88
N TYR A 56 -3.45 -9.65 -2.96
CA TYR A 56 -3.09 -9.23 -4.31
C TYR A 56 -3.27 -7.73 -4.52
N VAL A 57 -4.41 -7.17 -4.09
CA VAL A 57 -4.70 -5.74 -4.19
C VAL A 57 -3.65 -4.92 -3.43
N ARG A 58 -3.32 -5.30 -2.19
CA ARG A 58 -2.30 -4.62 -1.38
C ARG A 58 -0.91 -4.66 -2.03
N GLN A 59 -0.56 -5.76 -2.69
CA GLN A 59 0.69 -5.85 -3.46
C GLN A 59 0.73 -4.82 -4.60
N GLN A 60 -0.36 -4.69 -5.35
CA GLN A 60 -0.42 -3.70 -6.43
C GLN A 60 -0.38 -2.27 -5.89
N GLN A 61 -1.06 -2.01 -4.78
CA GLN A 61 -1.02 -0.72 -4.10
C GLN A 61 0.38 -0.39 -3.59
N PHE A 62 1.06 -1.35 -2.95
CA PHE A 62 2.45 -1.20 -2.53
C PHE A 62 3.37 -0.88 -3.71
N LYS A 63 3.27 -1.63 -4.80
CA LYS A 63 4.06 -1.42 -6.01
C LYS A 63 3.87 0.00 -6.56
N LYS A 64 2.62 0.45 -6.63
CA LYS A 64 2.28 1.80 -7.08
C LYS A 64 2.90 2.85 -6.17
N ALA A 65 2.64 2.79 -4.87
CA ALA A 65 3.12 3.75 -3.89
C ALA A 65 4.66 3.82 -3.86
N TYR A 66 5.34 2.66 -3.90
CA TYR A 66 6.79 2.59 -3.97
C TYR A 66 7.35 3.26 -5.23
N SER A 67 6.76 2.99 -6.38
CA SER A 67 7.17 3.59 -7.65
C SER A 67 6.97 5.12 -7.67
N GLU A 68 5.88 5.59 -7.09
CA GLU A 68 5.58 7.02 -7.02
C GLU A 68 6.60 7.77 -6.15
N ILE A 69 6.90 7.24 -4.96
CA ILE A 69 7.86 7.91 -4.07
C ILE A 69 9.30 7.83 -4.61
N GLU A 70 9.68 6.71 -5.25
CA GLU A 70 10.98 6.60 -5.88
C GLU A 70 11.13 7.59 -7.05
N THR A 71 10.09 7.74 -7.86
CA THR A 71 10.06 8.71 -8.96
C THR A 71 10.15 10.14 -8.43
N ALA A 72 9.42 10.47 -7.37
CA ALA A 72 9.44 11.79 -6.74
C ALA A 72 10.83 12.11 -6.13
N LEU A 73 11.47 11.10 -5.52
CA LEU A 73 12.83 11.23 -4.99
C LEU A 73 13.86 11.46 -6.10
N GLN A 74 13.78 10.71 -7.20
CA GLN A 74 14.69 10.89 -8.34
C GLN A 74 14.53 12.29 -8.94
N LYS A 75 13.30 12.75 -9.11
CA LYS A 75 13.01 14.08 -9.62
C LYS A 75 13.51 15.17 -8.65
N ALA A 76 13.32 14.99 -7.34
CA ALA A 76 13.82 15.94 -6.35
C ALA A 76 15.35 16.06 -6.39
N GLN A 77 16.08 14.97 -6.57
CA GLN A 77 17.53 15.00 -6.72
C GLN A 77 17.95 15.72 -8.00
N TYR A 78 17.21 15.55 -9.08
CA TYR A 78 17.45 16.30 -10.32
C TYR A 78 17.19 17.80 -10.14
N ASP A 79 16.08 18.17 -9.53
CA ASP A 79 15.70 19.57 -9.28
C ASP A 79 16.70 20.28 -8.34
N LEU A 80 17.30 19.54 -7.40
CA LEU A 80 18.32 20.04 -6.48
C LEU A 80 19.75 20.04 -7.09
N GLY A 81 19.90 19.53 -8.30
CA GLY A 81 21.20 19.50 -8.99
C GLY A 81 22.20 18.51 -8.40
N GLY A 82 21.76 17.54 -7.60
CA GLY A 82 22.62 16.54 -6.98
C GLY A 82 22.00 15.79 -5.81
N PHE A 83 22.86 15.28 -4.94
CA PHE A 83 22.47 14.42 -3.82
C PHE A 83 22.51 15.22 -2.51
N PRO A 84 21.36 15.68 -2.00
CA PRO A 84 21.31 16.38 -0.72
C PRO A 84 21.78 15.48 0.41
N LYS A 85 22.34 16.08 1.46
CA LYS A 85 22.82 15.38 2.67
C LYS A 85 21.64 14.93 3.55
N CYS A 86 20.86 13.99 3.04
CA CYS A 86 19.71 13.39 3.71
C CYS A 86 19.63 11.91 3.41
N TYR A 87 20.52 11.11 4.01
CA TYR A 87 20.60 9.68 3.76
C TYR A 87 21.34 8.94 4.86
N TYR A 88 21.08 7.64 4.96
CA TYR A 88 21.90 6.66 5.64
C TYR A 88 22.96 6.15 4.67
N GLY A 89 24.23 6.34 5.01
CA GLY A 89 25.34 5.86 4.20
C GLY A 89 25.72 4.43 4.61
N VAL A 90 25.87 3.56 3.63
CA VAL A 90 26.35 2.17 3.81
C VAL A 90 27.83 2.05 3.44
N ASP A 91 28.53 3.16 3.26
CA ASP A 91 29.98 3.13 3.02
C ASP A 91 30.69 2.55 4.27
N SER A 92 31.69 1.73 4.04
CA SER A 92 32.55 1.04 5.03
C SER A 92 33.27 1.96 6.03
N ASP A 93 33.10 3.25 5.91
CA ASP A 93 33.59 4.26 6.84
C ASP A 93 32.48 4.57 7.88
N ALA A 94 32.54 3.85 9.00
CA ALA A 94 31.60 3.94 10.12
C ALA A 94 31.44 5.36 10.68
N THR A 95 32.29 6.32 10.30
CA THR A 95 32.22 7.72 10.72
C THR A 95 31.25 8.56 9.88
N GLN A 96 30.71 8.04 8.77
CA GLN A 96 29.81 8.76 7.88
C GLN A 96 28.35 8.28 7.86
N GLY A 97 27.93 7.51 8.88
CA GLY A 97 26.68 6.73 8.89
C GLY A 97 25.39 7.49 8.56
N PHE A 98 25.23 8.72 9.02
CA PHE A 98 24.00 9.50 8.84
C PHE A 98 24.29 10.91 8.36
N LYS A 99 23.54 11.36 7.37
CA LYS A 99 23.49 12.75 6.92
C LYS A 99 22.05 13.24 6.99
N TRP A 100 21.81 14.40 7.59
CA TRP A 100 20.46 14.94 7.81
C TRP A 100 20.36 16.46 7.61
N ASP A 101 21.48 17.12 7.33
CA ASP A 101 21.56 18.57 7.28
C ASP A 101 20.60 19.18 6.24
N GLU A 102 20.36 18.45 5.14
CA GLU A 102 19.52 18.88 4.02
C GLU A 102 18.22 18.09 3.90
N CYS A 103 17.84 17.34 4.95
CA CYS A 103 16.56 16.58 4.92
C CYS A 103 15.32 17.47 4.77
N PRO A 104 15.20 18.64 5.44
CA PRO A 104 14.06 19.52 5.19
C PRO A 104 13.92 19.89 3.71
N LEU A 105 15.04 20.29 3.09
CA LEU A 105 15.08 20.66 1.67
C LEU A 105 14.67 19.49 0.77
N LEU A 106 15.24 18.29 1.02
CA LEU A 106 14.91 17.10 0.25
C LEU A 106 13.42 16.75 0.38
N PHE A 107 12.89 16.70 1.60
CA PHE A 107 11.52 16.30 1.85
C PHE A 107 10.51 17.30 1.28
N ASP A 108 10.76 18.59 1.38
CA ASP A 108 9.92 19.60 0.76
C ASP A 108 9.96 19.49 -0.78
N THR A 109 11.14 19.22 -1.36
CA THR A 109 11.26 19.04 -2.81
C THR A 109 10.56 17.76 -3.28
N ILE A 110 10.67 16.65 -2.53
CA ILE A 110 9.90 15.43 -2.79
C ILE A 110 8.40 15.73 -2.73
N ALA A 111 7.95 16.44 -1.70
CA ALA A 111 6.54 16.77 -1.50
C ALA A 111 5.98 17.64 -2.63
N ASN A 112 6.76 18.57 -3.16
CA ASN A 112 6.37 19.39 -4.31
C ASN A 112 6.20 18.58 -5.60
N ASN A 113 6.83 17.39 -5.67
CA ASN A 113 6.70 16.49 -6.80
C ASN A 113 5.49 15.53 -6.68
N PHE A 114 4.84 15.49 -5.52
CA PHE A 114 3.58 14.78 -5.35
C PHE A 114 2.38 15.64 -5.70
N LYS A 115 1.33 14.99 -6.16
CA LYS A 115 0.00 15.61 -6.24
C LYS A 115 -0.64 15.61 -4.85
N THR A 116 -0.09 16.42 -3.94
CA THR A 116 -0.52 16.52 -2.55
C THR A 116 -1.82 17.31 -2.46
N VAL A 117 -2.84 16.74 -1.80
CA VAL A 117 -4.10 17.44 -1.50
C VAL A 117 -4.11 18.03 -0.10
N LYS A 118 -3.27 17.51 0.80
CA LYS A 118 -3.14 18.03 2.16
C LYS A 118 -1.75 17.77 2.71
N LYS A 119 -1.15 18.80 3.34
CA LYS A 119 0.10 18.73 4.11
C LYS A 119 -0.19 19.07 5.56
N CYS A 120 0.33 18.29 6.50
CA CYS A 120 0.35 18.57 7.92
C CYS A 120 1.80 18.55 8.38
N GLU A 121 2.36 19.69 8.74
CA GLU A 121 3.78 19.81 9.16
C GLU A 121 4.02 19.26 10.57
N ASN A 122 2.99 19.28 11.39
CA ASN A 122 2.96 18.70 12.73
C ASN A 122 1.52 18.36 13.12
N ASN A 123 1.33 17.70 14.26
CA ASN A 123 0.00 17.29 14.73
C ASN A 123 -0.84 16.63 13.63
N ALA A 124 -0.23 15.73 12.87
CA ALA A 124 -0.82 15.14 11.67
C ALA A 124 -2.16 14.46 11.93
N LEU A 125 -2.32 13.85 13.11
CA LEU A 125 -3.57 13.25 13.55
C LEU A 125 -4.64 14.33 13.83
N ALA A 126 -4.33 15.33 14.67
CA ALA A 126 -5.28 16.38 15.03
C ALA A 126 -5.68 17.22 13.82
N ASN A 127 -4.76 17.43 12.88
CA ASN A 127 -5.00 18.15 11.63
C ASN A 127 -5.66 17.27 10.55
N GLY A 128 -5.98 16.01 10.85
CA GLY A 128 -6.74 15.12 9.96
C GLY A 128 -6.00 14.67 8.70
N CYS A 129 -4.65 14.64 8.72
CA CYS A 129 -3.86 13.96 7.70
C CYS A 129 -3.83 12.45 7.92
N LEU A 130 -3.88 12.02 9.17
CA LEU A 130 -3.92 10.61 9.54
C LEU A 130 -5.35 10.20 9.96
N PRO A 131 -5.74 8.94 9.72
CA PRO A 131 -7.01 8.41 10.20
C PRO A 131 -7.00 8.26 11.74
N PRO A 132 -8.09 8.62 12.44
CA PRO A 132 -8.14 8.57 13.90
C PRO A 132 -7.92 7.16 14.46
N GLY A 133 -7.02 7.02 15.44
CA GLY A 133 -6.80 5.77 16.17
C GLY A 133 -6.25 4.60 15.35
N SER A 134 -5.75 4.85 14.15
CA SER A 134 -5.43 3.79 13.20
C SER A 134 -4.00 3.30 13.24
N TYR A 135 -3.04 4.16 13.54
CA TYR A 135 -1.64 3.74 13.56
C TYR A 135 -1.16 3.50 14.99
N LYS A 136 -0.77 2.28 15.27
CA LYS A 136 0.00 2.01 16.49
C LYS A 136 1.40 2.55 16.32
N GLY A 137 1.96 3.14 17.37
CA GLY A 137 3.39 3.44 17.38
C GLY A 137 4.22 2.17 17.32
N GLY A 138 5.40 2.28 16.73
CA GLY A 138 6.32 1.15 16.61
C GLY A 138 6.73 0.56 17.95
N GLU A 139 6.82 1.38 19.00
CA GLU A 139 7.10 0.93 20.37
C GLU A 139 6.01 -0.01 20.91
N LYS A 140 4.75 0.25 20.59
CA LYS A 140 3.63 -0.60 21.01
C LYS A 140 3.60 -1.91 20.25
N VAL A 141 3.82 -1.85 18.92
CA VAL A 141 3.93 -3.06 18.08
C VAL A 141 5.13 -3.91 18.52
N PHE A 142 6.24 -3.27 18.91
CA PHE A 142 7.42 -3.96 19.41
C PHE A 142 7.12 -4.76 20.68
N VAL A 143 6.44 -4.16 21.66
CA VAL A 143 6.06 -4.84 22.91
C VAL A 143 5.06 -5.97 22.65
N GLU A 144 4.09 -5.78 21.77
CA GLU A 144 3.15 -6.84 21.39
C GLU A 144 3.87 -8.07 20.80
N ASN A 145 4.94 -7.85 20.04
CA ASN A 145 5.74 -8.92 19.44
C ASN A 145 6.81 -9.50 20.38
N ASN A 146 7.14 -8.78 21.47
CA ASN A 146 8.16 -9.14 22.43
C ASN A 146 7.63 -8.94 23.88
N PRO A 147 6.82 -9.85 24.41
CA PRO A 147 6.13 -9.66 25.69
C PRO A 147 7.06 -9.50 26.91
N ASP A 148 8.32 -9.88 26.78
CA ASP A 148 9.39 -9.74 27.79
C ASP A 148 10.11 -8.38 27.73
N LYS A 149 9.74 -7.51 26.78
CA LYS A 149 10.32 -6.19 26.56
C LYS A 149 9.36 -5.07 26.91
N THR A 150 9.90 -3.86 27.02
CA THR A 150 9.16 -2.62 27.27
C THR A 150 9.26 -1.67 26.09
N GLU A 151 8.46 -0.63 26.06
CA GLU A 151 8.54 0.43 25.04
C GLU A 151 9.91 1.15 25.02
N ASN A 152 10.65 1.13 26.15
CA ASN A 152 11.98 1.72 26.25
C ASN A 152 13.05 0.87 25.53
N ASP A 153 12.80 -0.41 25.32
CA ASP A 153 13.68 -1.30 24.59
C ASP A 153 13.56 -1.13 23.07
N TYR A 154 12.55 -0.40 22.61
CA TYR A 154 12.41 -0.04 21.20
C TYR A 154 13.50 0.96 20.81
N GLY A 155 14.37 0.54 19.89
CA GLY A 155 15.64 1.19 19.58
C GLY A 155 15.57 2.69 19.32
N THR A 156 16.57 3.43 19.78
CA THR A 156 16.65 4.90 19.63
C THR A 156 16.63 5.34 18.15
N GLY A 157 17.18 4.55 17.23
CA GLY A 157 17.12 4.81 15.80
C GLY A 157 15.72 4.65 15.17
N CYS A 158 14.79 4.05 15.91
CA CYS A 158 13.42 3.76 15.45
C CYS A 158 12.39 4.80 15.89
N THR A 159 12.80 5.86 16.58
CA THR A 159 11.88 6.83 17.19
C THR A 159 10.98 7.55 16.19
N GLY A 160 11.36 7.62 14.91
CA GLY A 160 10.50 8.15 13.86
C GLY A 160 9.13 7.46 13.74
N PHE A 161 9.05 6.21 14.20
CA PHE A 161 7.81 5.43 14.19
C PHE A 161 7.12 5.32 15.55
N LYS A 162 7.58 6.04 16.58
CA LYS A 162 6.86 6.13 17.86
C LYS A 162 5.57 6.92 17.70
N THR A 163 4.57 6.59 18.53
CA THR A 163 3.25 7.24 18.53
C THR A 163 3.38 8.77 18.54
N SER A 164 4.21 9.32 19.42
CA SER A 164 4.40 10.78 19.54
C SER A 164 4.95 11.42 18.26
N ASN A 165 5.85 10.73 17.56
CA ASN A 165 6.37 11.22 16.28
C ASN A 165 5.32 11.15 15.18
N ILE A 166 4.66 10.00 15.03
CA ILE A 166 3.63 9.81 14.01
C ILE A 166 2.52 10.85 14.15
N GLU A 167 2.02 11.04 15.36
CA GLU A 167 0.84 11.87 15.60
C GLU A 167 1.14 13.36 15.69
N GLN A 168 2.29 13.74 16.27
CA GLN A 168 2.53 15.11 16.72
C GLN A 168 3.71 15.81 16.05
N LEU A 169 4.81 15.10 15.80
CA LEU A 169 6.07 15.74 15.40
C LEU A 169 6.40 15.61 13.91
N ALA A 170 5.95 14.54 13.27
CA ALA A 170 6.33 14.28 11.88
C ALA A 170 5.39 14.94 10.87
N THR A 171 5.95 15.34 9.76
CA THR A 171 5.17 15.82 8.61
C THR A 171 4.44 14.66 7.94
N ALA A 172 3.20 14.89 7.55
CA ALA A 172 2.40 13.97 6.78
C ALA A 172 1.81 14.62 5.52
N TYR A 173 1.75 13.87 4.44
CA TYR A 173 1.21 14.26 3.15
C TYR A 173 0.11 13.30 2.73
N VAL A 174 -1.05 13.84 2.38
CA VAL A 174 -2.15 13.07 1.77
C VAL A 174 -2.13 13.36 0.28
N LEU A 175 -1.97 12.32 -0.52
CA LEU A 175 -1.93 12.41 -1.97
C LEU A 175 -3.33 12.33 -2.58
N ASN A 176 -3.48 12.78 -3.82
CA ASN A 176 -4.79 12.83 -4.51
C ASN A 176 -5.38 11.45 -4.78
N ASP A 177 -4.58 10.41 -4.82
CA ASP A 177 -5.00 9.01 -4.99
C ASP A 177 -5.30 8.31 -3.66
N GLY A 178 -5.15 9.02 -2.55
CA GLY A 178 -5.46 8.56 -1.21
C GLY A 178 -4.27 7.97 -0.45
N ILE A 179 -3.12 7.79 -1.07
CA ILE A 179 -1.88 7.38 -0.37
C ILE A 179 -1.54 8.42 0.70
N ILE A 180 -1.11 7.98 1.87
CA ILE A 180 -0.61 8.85 2.93
C ILE A 180 0.87 8.55 3.15
N ILE A 181 1.69 9.58 3.05
CA ILE A 181 3.12 9.50 3.40
C ILE A 181 3.31 10.27 4.68
N PHE A 182 3.89 9.64 5.69
CA PHE A 182 4.04 10.23 7.01
C PHE A 182 5.36 9.80 7.67
N SER A 183 5.61 10.32 8.85
CA SER A 183 6.87 10.09 9.58
C SER A 183 8.11 10.43 8.77
N PHE A 184 8.04 11.43 7.90
CA PHE A 184 9.25 12.07 7.41
C PHE A 184 9.98 12.66 8.61
N SER A 185 10.91 11.89 9.13
CA SER A 185 11.64 12.26 10.32
C SER A 185 13.14 12.21 10.07
N TYR A 186 13.81 13.18 10.65
CA TYR A 186 15.26 13.28 10.69
C TYR A 186 15.63 13.90 12.05
N ALA A 187 16.82 13.60 12.54
CA ALA A 187 17.28 14.25 13.76
C ALA A 187 17.66 15.70 13.47
N SER A 188 16.97 16.64 14.08
CA SER A 188 17.48 18.01 14.18
C SER A 188 17.96 18.25 15.60
N GLY A 189 19.18 18.75 15.77
CA GLY A 189 19.68 19.29 17.03
C GLY A 189 20.33 18.32 18.01
N GLY A 190 21.21 17.48 17.55
CA GLY A 190 22.42 17.11 18.34
C GLY A 190 22.27 16.05 19.41
N LYS A 191 21.17 15.33 19.57
CA LYS A 191 21.07 14.33 20.65
C LYS A 191 20.69 12.91 20.27
N THR A 192 20.11 12.65 19.13
CA THR A 192 19.88 11.29 18.63
C THR A 192 19.78 11.34 17.13
N ALA A 193 20.76 10.77 16.42
CA ALA A 193 20.74 10.66 14.98
C ALA A 193 19.69 9.62 14.57
N PHE A 194 18.56 10.07 14.04
CA PHE A 194 17.61 9.18 13.37
C PHE A 194 18.01 9.06 11.90
N ALA A 195 17.94 7.85 11.38
CA ALA A 195 18.01 7.69 9.94
C ALA A 195 16.84 8.48 9.30
N PRO A 196 17.05 9.14 8.15
CA PRO A 196 15.94 9.69 7.38
C PRO A 196 14.96 8.58 7.03
N LEU A 197 13.77 8.66 7.58
CA LEU A 197 12.74 7.63 7.50
C LEU A 197 11.46 8.20 6.91
N ALA A 198 10.67 7.34 6.31
CA ALA A 198 9.30 7.63 5.93
C ALA A 198 8.42 6.38 6.13
N ALA A 199 7.16 6.59 6.40
CA ALA A 199 6.15 5.55 6.34
C ALA A 199 5.13 5.88 5.26
N ILE A 200 4.61 4.86 4.60
CA ILE A 200 3.63 4.97 3.54
C ILE A 200 2.45 4.08 3.88
N ASP A 201 1.26 4.67 3.94
CA ASP A 201 0.00 3.96 3.91
C ASP A 201 -0.49 3.92 2.46
N VAL A 202 -0.50 2.74 1.87
CA VAL A 202 -0.72 2.55 0.42
C VAL A 202 -2.17 2.68 -0.01
N ASN A 203 -3.11 2.66 0.93
CA ASN A 203 -4.54 2.80 0.67
C ASN A 203 -5.20 3.91 1.50
N GLY A 204 -4.40 4.59 2.33
CA GLY A 204 -4.81 5.72 3.14
C GLY A 204 -5.91 5.37 4.14
N LYS A 205 -6.94 6.20 4.20
CA LYS A 205 -8.01 6.07 5.21
C LYS A 205 -8.89 4.82 5.08
N LYS A 206 -8.68 3.97 4.07
CA LYS A 206 -9.54 2.79 3.85
C LYS A 206 -9.25 1.63 4.82
N GLY A 207 -8.12 1.65 5.49
CA GLY A 207 -7.73 0.60 6.44
C GLY A 207 -7.34 -0.74 5.78
N PRO A 208 -6.80 -1.63 6.57
CA PRO A 208 -6.85 -1.72 8.04
C PRO A 208 -5.93 -0.75 8.79
N ASN A 209 -5.06 0.02 8.11
CA ASN A 209 -4.09 0.98 8.66
C ASN A 209 -3.14 0.32 9.65
N LYS A 210 -2.60 -0.82 9.25
CA LYS A 210 -1.75 -1.69 10.08
C LYS A 210 -0.37 -1.87 9.47
N TRP A 211 0.62 -1.82 10.32
CA TRP A 211 2.00 -2.08 9.93
C TRP A 211 2.18 -3.47 9.34
N GLY A 212 2.80 -3.52 8.15
CA GLY A 212 3.04 -4.75 7.42
C GLY A 212 1.84 -5.28 6.64
N HIS A 213 0.69 -4.60 6.68
CA HIS A 213 -0.49 -4.93 5.88
C HIS A 213 -0.71 -3.91 4.75
N ASP A 214 -0.85 -2.65 5.11
CA ASP A 214 -1.02 -1.51 4.20
C ASP A 214 -0.13 -0.32 4.60
N VAL A 215 0.55 -0.39 5.75
CA VAL A 215 1.51 0.61 6.22
C VAL A 215 2.91 0.02 6.22
N PHE A 216 3.84 0.69 5.54
CA PHE A 216 5.20 0.21 5.31
C PHE A 216 6.23 1.28 5.62
N ALA A 217 7.37 0.85 6.18
CA ALA A 217 8.47 1.74 6.54
C ALA A 217 9.60 1.70 5.50
N PHE A 218 10.19 2.85 5.25
CA PHE A 218 11.28 3.05 4.31
C PHE A 218 12.38 3.92 4.92
N SER A 219 13.60 3.74 4.43
CA SER A 219 14.74 4.59 4.74
C SER A 219 15.29 5.24 3.48
N PHE A 220 15.83 6.43 3.61
CA PHE A 220 16.58 7.09 2.55
C PHE A 220 18.05 6.70 2.70
N SER A 221 18.60 6.03 1.72
CA SER A 221 19.94 5.45 1.78
C SER A 221 20.74 5.76 0.53
N LYS A 222 22.05 5.87 0.70
CA LYS A 222 23.00 6.02 -0.38
C LYS A 222 23.91 4.79 -0.41
N GLU A 223 23.70 3.93 -1.39
CA GLU A 223 24.45 2.67 -1.51
C GLU A 223 25.82 2.84 -2.17
N ASN A 224 25.98 3.86 -3.03
CA ASN A 224 27.22 4.13 -3.75
C ASN A 224 27.39 5.64 -3.98
N LYS A 225 28.64 6.11 -4.01
CA LYS A 225 28.97 7.52 -4.27
C LYS A 225 28.42 8.07 -5.58
N THR A 226 28.08 7.21 -6.52
CA THR A 226 27.68 7.57 -7.89
C THR A 226 26.19 7.43 -8.17
N THR A 227 25.42 6.72 -7.34
CA THR A 227 24.02 6.34 -7.68
C THR A 227 22.95 7.19 -7.02
N GLY A 228 23.33 8.16 -6.19
CA GLY A 228 22.38 9.03 -5.51
C GLY A 228 21.67 8.39 -4.32
N ILE A 229 20.69 9.10 -3.79
CA ILE A 229 19.85 8.64 -2.71
C ILE A 229 18.76 7.76 -3.29
N ARG A 230 18.50 6.64 -2.62
CA ARG A 230 17.40 5.72 -2.94
C ARG A 230 16.51 5.55 -1.72
N ILE A 231 15.24 5.28 -1.97
CA ILE A 231 14.35 4.82 -0.92
C ILE A 231 14.46 3.30 -0.83
N LEU A 232 14.83 2.81 0.35
CA LEU A 232 14.99 1.37 0.59
C LEU A 232 13.87 0.87 1.51
N PRO A 233 13.17 -0.20 1.11
CA PRO A 233 12.22 -0.88 1.98
C PRO A 233 12.92 -1.42 3.21
N MET A 234 12.39 -1.14 4.39
CA MET A 234 13.00 -1.59 5.63
C MET A 234 12.70 -3.06 5.91
N ALA A 235 13.71 -3.77 6.44
CA ALA A 235 13.60 -5.14 6.93
C ALA A 235 14.17 -5.29 8.36
N ASN A 236 14.64 -4.19 8.93
CA ASN A 236 15.31 -4.22 10.22
C ASN A 236 14.32 -4.12 11.40
N SER A 237 14.86 -4.20 12.62
CA SER A 237 14.08 -4.13 13.87
C SER A 237 13.30 -2.84 14.08
N CYS A 238 13.62 -1.77 13.33
CA CYS A 238 12.87 -0.52 13.41
C CYS A 238 11.53 -0.56 12.69
N GLN A 239 11.36 -1.46 11.72
CA GLN A 239 10.08 -1.53 11.04
C GLN A 239 9.04 -2.21 11.94
N PRO A 240 7.97 -1.51 12.33
CA PRO A 240 6.86 -2.16 12.99
C PRO A 240 6.20 -3.16 12.04
N VAL A 241 5.84 -4.33 12.56
CA VAL A 241 5.05 -5.33 11.82
C VAL A 241 4.01 -5.91 12.77
N GLU A 242 2.76 -5.65 12.52
CA GLU A 242 1.66 -6.22 13.30
C GLU A 242 1.42 -7.68 12.91
N LYS A 243 0.73 -8.41 13.81
CA LYS A 243 0.47 -9.85 13.63
C LYS A 243 -0.14 -10.16 12.25
N GLY A 244 0.52 -11.04 11.53
CA GLY A 244 0.13 -11.46 10.17
C GLY A 244 0.59 -10.52 9.05
N GLY A 245 1.23 -9.39 9.39
CA GLY A 245 1.84 -8.49 8.42
C GLY A 245 3.22 -8.97 7.93
N LYS A 246 3.77 -8.27 6.98
CA LYS A 246 5.10 -8.48 6.40
C LYS A 246 5.85 -7.17 6.27
N THR A 247 7.19 -7.24 6.24
CA THR A 247 8.01 -6.04 6.08
C THR A 247 7.87 -5.43 4.68
N ALA A 248 8.23 -4.16 4.55
CA ALA A 248 8.32 -3.51 3.23
C ALA A 248 9.31 -4.24 2.31
N TYR A 249 10.40 -4.75 2.90
CA TYR A 249 11.40 -5.54 2.17
C TYR A 249 10.81 -6.85 1.64
N ASP A 250 10.00 -7.56 2.41
CA ASP A 250 9.35 -8.79 1.97
C ASP A 250 8.46 -8.54 0.74
N TYR A 251 7.67 -7.46 0.76
CA TYR A 251 6.85 -7.06 -0.38
C TYR A 251 7.70 -6.72 -1.60
N TRP A 252 8.73 -5.90 -1.41
CA TRP A 252 9.65 -5.52 -2.47
C TRP A 252 10.40 -6.72 -3.07
N TYR A 253 10.90 -7.62 -2.22
CA TYR A 253 11.61 -8.83 -2.65
C TYR A 253 10.73 -9.73 -3.50
N LEU A 254 9.51 -9.97 -3.08
CA LEU A 254 8.56 -10.81 -3.80
C LEU A 254 8.16 -10.21 -5.15
N MET A 255 8.00 -8.90 -5.21
CA MET A 255 7.74 -8.20 -6.47
C MET A 255 8.88 -8.37 -7.48
N ASN A 256 10.13 -8.22 -7.04
CA ASN A 256 11.31 -8.36 -7.91
C ASN A 256 11.54 -9.80 -8.38
N LYS A 257 11.09 -10.78 -7.63
CA LYS A 257 11.12 -12.21 -8.00
C LYS A 257 9.93 -12.63 -8.87
N GLY A 258 8.98 -11.73 -9.15
CA GLY A 258 7.75 -12.07 -9.86
C GLY A 258 6.83 -13.03 -9.08
N ILE A 259 7.05 -13.16 -7.77
CA ILE A 259 6.26 -14.04 -6.91
C ILE A 259 5.01 -13.28 -6.45
N THR A 260 3.86 -13.72 -6.90
CA THR A 260 2.55 -13.14 -6.54
C THR A 260 1.85 -13.86 -5.39
N LYS A 261 2.51 -14.88 -4.81
CA LYS A 261 1.96 -15.67 -3.71
C LYS A 261 2.76 -15.41 -2.44
N PHE A 262 2.07 -15.03 -1.39
CA PHE A 262 2.54 -15.02 -0.01
C PHE A 262 2.14 -16.29 0.71
#